data_f328e499997ea4ca678810fd09d77e9c
#
_entry.id   f328e499997ea4ca678810fd09d77e9c
#
_cell.length_a   1.000
_cell.length_b   1.000
_cell.length_c   1.000
_cell.angle_alpha   90.00
_cell.angle_beta   90.00
_cell.angle_gamma   90.00
#
_symmetry.space_group_name_H-M   'P 1'
#
loop_
_entity.id
_entity.type
_entity.pdbx_description
1 polymer ?
#
loop_
_entity_poly.entity_id
_entity_poly.type
_entity_poly.pdbx_seq_one_letter_code
_entity_poly.pdbx_strand_id
1 'polypeptide(L)'
;MNLSYNDYYTTSGNQDTWEVHLKPCTQKSTTYHAECVRAAQLIAEESSKQIVLMFSGGIDSEFMLNVFKEAQVDFKVAIISYGKWNKHDAIYAFDYCKLHDIVPDIIDLDLEQFVTSGLIYEIAEQGHCSAYQMTSVMHGIKDIDGCIVMANCEPQIGKNYDGKWMWDEPERTNCYRHWYQYAGIEGTPDFTRYTPEQTVSFLQEPLVKQLVNNELEVTHTEKIKHLMYNQYFDQTPRTKYTGWEYLERYPMFNEVNNRFNEFRGKYNGDFQLPYNVVLDLLAVK
;
A
#
# COMPACT_ATOMS: atom_id res chain seq x y z
N MET A 1 2.54 -5.16 19.40
CA MET A 1 3.76 -4.30 19.42
C MET A 1 3.82 -3.57 18.09
N ASN A 2 4.12 -2.28 18.05
CA ASN A 2 4.32 -1.61 16.76
C ASN A 2 5.71 -1.96 16.24
N LEU A 3 5.79 -2.32 14.96
CA LEU A 3 7.05 -2.50 14.28
C LEU A 3 7.83 -1.17 14.26
N SER A 4 9.17 -1.22 14.42
CA SER A 4 9.99 -0.03 14.74
C SER A 4 10.01 1.05 13.65
N TYR A 5 9.74 0.69 12.41
CA TYR A 5 9.76 1.63 11.28
C TYR A 5 8.38 2.16 10.87
N ASN A 6 7.30 1.73 11.50
CA ASN A 6 5.97 2.29 11.19
C ASN A 6 5.86 3.79 11.47
N ASP A 7 6.79 4.35 12.19
CA ASP A 7 6.80 5.75 12.59
C ASP A 7 7.96 6.59 11.98
N TYR A 8 8.75 6.02 11.03
CA TYR A 8 9.73 6.85 10.31
C TYR A 8 9.03 7.91 9.47
N TYR A 9 7.79 7.62 9.14
CA TYR A 9 6.87 8.43 8.41
C TYR A 9 5.61 8.56 9.25
N THR A 10 5.50 9.67 9.98
CA THR A 10 4.33 9.95 10.82
C THR A 10 3.55 11.13 10.26
N THR A 11 2.23 11.04 10.37
CA THR A 11 1.35 12.15 10.13
C THR A 11 0.90 12.72 11.46
N SER A 12 1.01 14.03 11.62
CA SER A 12 0.43 14.76 12.75
C SER A 12 -0.49 15.83 12.22
N GLY A 13 -1.48 16.16 13.02
CA GLY A 13 -2.45 17.20 12.69
C GLY A 13 -3.88 16.74 12.94
N ASN A 14 -4.77 17.70 13.01
CA ASN A 14 -6.21 17.47 13.00
C ASN A 14 -6.69 17.47 11.53
N GLN A 15 -7.99 17.36 11.32
CA GLN A 15 -8.66 17.22 10.03
C GLN A 15 -8.29 18.27 8.97
N ASP A 16 -7.74 19.43 9.38
CA ASP A 16 -7.46 20.56 8.50
C ASP A 16 -5.96 20.77 8.22
N THR A 17 -5.08 20.12 8.98
CA THR A 17 -3.63 20.25 8.83
C THR A 17 -2.96 18.90 8.92
N TRP A 18 -2.33 18.52 7.84
CA TRP A 18 -1.64 17.26 7.70
C TRP A 18 -0.15 17.50 7.54
N GLU A 19 0.59 17.08 8.51
CA GLU A 19 2.05 17.21 8.51
C GLU A 19 2.68 15.82 8.40
N VAL A 20 3.68 15.70 7.54
CA VAL A 20 4.46 14.49 7.36
C VAL A 20 5.84 14.70 7.98
N HIS A 21 6.19 13.85 8.92
CA HIS A 21 7.51 13.83 9.54
C HIS A 21 8.29 12.63 9.04
N LEU A 22 9.45 12.89 8.42
CA LEU A 22 10.35 11.86 7.91
C LEU A 22 11.55 11.72 8.85
N LYS A 23 11.85 10.49 9.26
CA LYS A 23 13.09 10.18 9.97
C LYS A 23 14.19 9.88 8.95
N PRO A 24 15.42 10.37 9.16
CA PRO A 24 16.52 10.09 8.25
C PRO A 24 16.92 8.62 8.28
N CYS A 25 17.57 8.17 7.22
CA CYS A 25 18.21 6.85 7.16
C CYS A 25 19.20 6.67 8.31
N THR A 26 19.20 5.47 8.87
CA THR A 26 20.15 5.07 9.92
C THR A 26 21.49 4.61 9.36
N GLN A 27 21.51 4.24 8.10
CA GLN A 27 22.68 3.77 7.35
C GLN A 27 22.56 4.17 5.87
N LYS A 28 23.65 4.04 5.15
CA LYS A 28 23.66 4.27 3.69
C LYS A 28 22.78 3.21 3.01
N SER A 29 21.82 3.64 2.20
CA SER A 29 21.00 2.74 1.39
C SER A 29 21.83 2.05 0.29
N THR A 30 21.41 0.84 -0.05
CA THR A 30 21.95 0.02 -1.13
C THR A 30 21.00 0.04 -2.35
N THR A 31 20.77 -1.08 -3.03
CA THR A 31 19.75 -1.17 -4.08
C THR A 31 18.36 -1.28 -3.47
N TYR A 32 17.34 -0.85 -4.19
CA TYR A 32 15.96 -0.93 -3.70
C TYR A 32 15.56 -2.37 -3.35
N HIS A 33 15.94 -3.33 -4.19
CA HIS A 33 15.68 -4.74 -3.95
C HIS A 33 16.34 -5.24 -2.65
N ALA A 34 17.64 -4.94 -2.43
CA ALA A 34 18.33 -5.37 -1.22
C ALA A 34 17.71 -4.74 0.05
N GLU A 35 17.27 -3.48 -0.03
CA GLU A 35 16.57 -2.83 1.08
C GLU A 35 15.18 -3.44 1.32
N CYS A 36 14.49 -3.91 0.28
CA CYS A 36 13.23 -4.64 0.45
C CYS A 36 13.46 -6.01 1.13
N VAL A 37 14.51 -6.75 0.75
CA VAL A 37 14.87 -8.01 1.42
C VAL A 37 15.20 -7.77 2.89
N ARG A 38 15.99 -6.73 3.18
CA ARG A 38 16.31 -6.34 4.56
C ARG A 38 15.05 -5.95 5.35
N ALA A 39 14.12 -5.22 4.73
CA ALA A 39 12.86 -4.84 5.37
C ALA A 39 12.00 -6.07 5.72
N ALA A 40 11.94 -7.07 4.84
CA ALA A 40 11.23 -8.32 5.14
C ALA A 40 11.85 -9.06 6.34
N GLN A 41 13.18 -9.10 6.43
CA GLN A 41 13.90 -9.68 7.57
C GLN A 41 13.63 -8.92 8.87
N LEU A 42 13.69 -7.58 8.83
CA LEU A 42 13.40 -6.74 10.00
C LEU A 42 11.95 -6.95 10.50
N ILE A 43 10.98 -7.01 9.60
CA ILE A 43 9.59 -7.30 9.96
C ILE A 43 9.50 -8.68 10.63
N ALA A 44 10.22 -9.68 10.13
CA ALA A 44 10.23 -11.01 10.72
C ALA A 44 10.88 -11.04 12.12
N GLU A 45 11.98 -10.31 12.30
CA GLU A 45 12.69 -10.22 13.59
C GLU A 45 11.86 -9.49 14.67
N GLU A 46 11.10 -8.48 14.27
CA GLU A 46 10.32 -7.65 15.19
C GLU A 46 8.91 -8.18 15.44
N SER A 47 8.40 -9.03 14.58
CA SER A 47 7.06 -9.56 14.70
C SER A 47 6.92 -10.51 15.89
N SER A 48 5.87 -10.31 16.69
CA SER A 48 5.50 -11.24 17.77
C SER A 48 4.53 -12.34 17.31
N LYS A 49 3.98 -12.22 16.10
CA LYS A 49 2.97 -13.10 15.53
C LYS A 49 3.41 -13.67 14.19
N GLN A 50 2.68 -14.69 13.72
CA GLN A 50 2.84 -15.21 12.36
C GLN A 50 2.64 -14.09 11.34
N ILE A 51 3.58 -13.93 10.42
CA ILE A 51 3.45 -12.98 9.31
C ILE A 51 2.36 -13.43 8.35
N VAL A 52 1.46 -12.50 8.02
CA VAL A 52 0.39 -12.70 7.03
C VAL A 52 0.51 -11.66 5.94
N LEU A 53 0.86 -12.08 4.73
CA LEU A 53 0.96 -11.22 3.57
C LEU A 53 -0.39 -11.10 2.89
N MET A 54 -0.92 -9.89 2.79
CA MET A 54 -2.15 -9.62 2.04
C MET A 54 -1.86 -9.63 0.55
N PHE A 55 -2.43 -10.58 -0.16
CA PHE A 55 -2.14 -10.79 -1.57
C PHE A 55 -3.36 -10.50 -2.45
N SER A 56 -3.27 -9.42 -3.21
CA SER A 56 -4.33 -8.98 -4.10
C SER A 56 -4.17 -9.45 -5.55
N GLY A 57 -3.07 -10.14 -5.89
CA GLY A 57 -2.72 -10.47 -7.27
C GLY A 57 -2.21 -9.29 -8.11
N GLY A 58 -2.06 -8.11 -7.52
CA GLY A 58 -1.42 -6.95 -8.16
C GLY A 58 0.11 -7.02 -8.06
N ILE A 59 0.80 -6.29 -8.95
CA ILE A 59 2.27 -6.36 -9.06
C ILE A 59 3.00 -5.98 -7.78
N ASP A 60 2.49 -5.01 -7.00
CA ASP A 60 3.11 -4.62 -5.73
C ASP A 60 3.05 -5.75 -4.70
N SER A 61 1.88 -6.39 -4.57
CA SER A 61 1.71 -7.51 -3.64
C SER A 61 2.42 -8.78 -4.11
N GLU A 62 2.57 -8.99 -5.42
CA GLU A 62 3.38 -10.07 -5.97
C GLU A 62 4.87 -9.83 -5.75
N PHE A 63 5.34 -8.58 -5.94
CA PHE A 63 6.71 -8.19 -5.60
C PHE A 63 7.01 -8.46 -4.12
N MET A 64 6.15 -8.00 -3.21
CA MET A 64 6.26 -8.28 -1.77
C MET A 64 6.40 -9.77 -1.48
N LEU A 65 5.52 -10.60 -2.05
CA LEU A 65 5.56 -12.06 -1.88
C LEU A 65 6.90 -12.66 -2.30
N ASN A 66 7.40 -12.26 -3.47
CA ASN A 66 8.68 -12.75 -3.98
C ASN A 66 9.85 -12.31 -3.10
N VAL A 67 9.83 -11.08 -2.59
CA VAL A 67 10.86 -10.58 -1.65
C VAL A 67 10.85 -11.37 -0.34
N PHE A 68 9.68 -11.65 0.24
CA PHE A 68 9.61 -12.45 1.47
C PHE A 68 10.11 -13.90 1.26
N LYS A 69 9.82 -14.50 0.09
CA LYS A 69 10.37 -15.81 -0.30
C LYS A 69 11.89 -15.76 -0.38
N GLU A 70 12.45 -14.75 -1.05
CA GLU A 70 13.90 -14.58 -1.18
C GLU A 70 14.57 -14.32 0.18
N ALA A 71 13.94 -13.53 1.03
CA ALA A 71 14.39 -13.28 2.40
C ALA A 71 14.33 -14.52 3.30
N GLN A 72 13.76 -15.63 2.83
CA GLN A 72 13.54 -16.87 3.56
C GLN A 72 12.73 -16.70 4.85
N VAL A 73 11.82 -15.75 4.84
CA VAL A 73 10.89 -15.48 5.94
C VAL A 73 9.69 -16.42 5.83
N ASP A 74 9.30 -17.04 6.94
CA ASP A 74 8.08 -17.84 7.01
C ASP A 74 6.85 -16.94 7.08
N PHE A 75 5.87 -17.18 6.21
CA PHE A 75 4.65 -16.38 6.13
C PHE A 75 3.45 -17.20 5.67
N LYS A 76 2.27 -16.70 5.99
CA LYS A 76 1.00 -17.10 5.38
C LYS A 76 0.55 -16.06 4.36
N VAL A 77 -0.32 -16.46 3.46
CA VAL A 77 -0.93 -15.57 2.47
C VAL A 77 -2.43 -15.46 2.76
N ALA A 78 -2.97 -14.25 2.75
CA ALA A 78 -4.40 -14.02 2.83
C ALA A 78 -4.90 -13.25 1.60
N ILE A 79 -6.07 -13.67 1.07
CA ILE A 79 -6.71 -13.07 -0.10
C ILE A 79 -8.12 -12.65 0.29
N ILE A 80 -8.49 -11.38 0.03
CA ILE A 80 -9.85 -10.90 0.21
C ILE A 80 -10.65 -11.21 -1.05
N SER A 81 -11.73 -11.96 -0.88
CA SER A 81 -12.67 -12.34 -1.93
C SER A 81 -13.99 -11.58 -1.76
N TYR A 82 -14.41 -10.89 -2.81
CA TYR A 82 -15.75 -10.32 -2.92
C TYR A 82 -16.66 -11.18 -3.79
N GLY A 83 -16.35 -12.47 -3.89
CA GLY A 83 -17.10 -13.45 -4.67
C GLY A 83 -17.19 -13.06 -6.15
N LYS A 84 -18.43 -12.88 -6.66
CA LYS A 84 -18.65 -12.52 -8.07
C LYS A 84 -18.06 -11.18 -8.48
N TRP A 85 -17.85 -10.27 -7.53
CA TRP A 85 -17.46 -8.89 -7.82
C TRP A 85 -15.98 -8.73 -8.19
N ASN A 86 -15.07 -9.48 -7.55
CA ASN A 86 -13.65 -9.42 -7.86
C ASN A 86 -13.05 -10.73 -8.39
N LYS A 87 -13.90 -11.69 -8.79
CA LYS A 87 -13.42 -12.99 -9.31
C LYS A 87 -12.42 -12.85 -10.46
N HIS A 88 -12.64 -11.90 -11.37
CA HIS A 88 -11.81 -11.64 -12.53
C HIS A 88 -10.43 -11.09 -12.16
N ASP A 89 -10.27 -10.54 -10.97
CA ASP A 89 -9.03 -9.98 -10.44
C ASP A 89 -8.36 -10.95 -9.46
N ALA A 90 -9.13 -11.51 -8.53
CA ALA A 90 -8.65 -12.47 -7.55
C ALA A 90 -8.08 -13.76 -8.19
N ILE A 91 -8.50 -14.10 -9.43
CA ILE A 91 -7.97 -15.26 -10.17
C ILE A 91 -6.46 -15.18 -10.33
N TYR A 92 -5.87 -14.01 -10.50
CA TYR A 92 -4.41 -13.86 -10.60
C TYR A 92 -3.70 -14.23 -9.30
N ALA A 93 -4.31 -13.89 -8.15
CA ALA A 93 -3.78 -14.29 -6.87
C ALA A 93 -3.88 -15.79 -6.64
N PHE A 94 -5.01 -16.39 -7.01
CA PHE A 94 -5.20 -17.85 -6.89
C PHE A 94 -4.28 -18.62 -7.83
N ASP A 95 -4.11 -18.19 -9.08
CA ASP A 95 -3.23 -18.85 -10.04
C ASP A 95 -1.76 -18.77 -9.59
N TYR A 96 -1.34 -17.63 -9.06
CA TYR A 96 0.00 -17.49 -8.47
C TYR A 96 0.19 -18.44 -7.28
N CYS A 97 -0.75 -18.46 -6.34
CA CYS A 97 -0.68 -19.35 -5.18
C CYS A 97 -0.61 -20.82 -5.62
N LYS A 98 -1.43 -21.22 -6.59
CA LYS A 98 -1.42 -22.57 -7.15
C LYS A 98 -0.08 -22.91 -7.82
N LEU A 99 0.50 -21.99 -8.59
CA LEU A 99 1.79 -22.19 -9.26
C LEU A 99 2.94 -22.37 -8.27
N HIS A 100 2.84 -21.77 -7.09
CA HIS A 100 3.89 -21.78 -6.07
C HIS A 100 3.57 -22.68 -4.87
N ASP A 101 2.57 -23.56 -4.98
CA ASP A 101 2.13 -24.49 -3.90
C ASP A 101 1.79 -23.77 -2.58
N ILE A 102 1.27 -22.54 -2.67
CA ILE A 102 0.79 -21.74 -1.53
C ILE A 102 -0.69 -22.02 -1.30
N VAL A 103 -1.08 -22.33 -0.07
CA VAL A 103 -2.49 -22.44 0.34
C VAL A 103 -2.88 -21.14 1.03
N PRO A 104 -3.62 -20.22 0.36
CA PRO A 104 -3.99 -18.96 0.97
C PRO A 104 -5.20 -19.10 1.91
N ASP A 105 -5.22 -18.29 2.96
CA ASP A 105 -6.42 -18.05 3.76
C ASP A 105 -7.36 -17.12 2.97
N ILE A 106 -8.62 -17.53 2.79
CA ILE A 106 -9.59 -16.75 2.04
C ILE A 106 -10.49 -16.00 3.00
N ILE A 107 -10.53 -14.68 2.84
CA ILE A 107 -11.41 -13.79 3.59
C ILE A 107 -12.58 -13.42 2.69
N ASP A 108 -13.68 -14.15 2.86
CA ASP A 108 -14.88 -13.87 2.07
C ASP A 108 -15.64 -12.68 2.66
N LEU A 109 -15.85 -11.66 1.86
CA LEU A 109 -16.61 -10.47 2.21
C LEU A 109 -17.82 -10.32 1.27
N ASP A 110 -19.01 -10.38 1.82
CA ASP A 110 -20.23 -10.00 1.09
C ASP A 110 -20.27 -8.48 0.92
N LEU A 111 -19.83 -8.02 -0.26
CA LEU A 111 -19.70 -6.60 -0.56
C LEU A 111 -21.07 -5.88 -0.60
N GLU A 112 -22.14 -6.56 -1.02
CA GLU A 112 -23.50 -5.99 -1.02
C GLU A 112 -24.00 -5.80 0.41
N GLN A 113 -23.83 -6.81 1.26
CA GLN A 113 -24.18 -6.71 2.67
C GLN A 113 -23.33 -5.64 3.38
N PHE A 114 -22.03 -5.59 3.10
CA PHE A 114 -21.12 -4.60 3.68
C PHE A 114 -21.58 -3.17 3.40
N VAL A 115 -22.03 -2.90 2.18
CA VAL A 115 -22.56 -1.59 1.77
C VAL A 115 -23.94 -1.33 2.37
N THR A 116 -24.88 -2.28 2.23
CA THR A 116 -26.29 -2.06 2.62
C THR A 116 -26.52 -2.05 4.12
N SER A 117 -25.65 -2.68 4.91
CA SER A 117 -25.71 -2.62 6.38
C SER A 117 -25.25 -1.28 6.96
N GLY A 118 -24.59 -0.44 6.15
CA GLY A 118 -23.97 0.80 6.60
C GLY A 118 -22.60 0.64 7.25
N LEU A 119 -22.10 -0.59 7.38
CA LEU A 119 -20.78 -0.87 7.97
C LEU A 119 -19.64 -0.18 7.24
N ILE A 120 -19.79 0.02 5.93
CA ILE A 120 -18.86 0.79 5.11
C ILE A 120 -18.62 2.20 5.67
N TYR A 121 -19.65 2.87 6.18
CA TYR A 121 -19.55 4.23 6.73
C TYR A 121 -18.93 4.24 8.12
N GLU A 122 -19.23 3.24 8.93
CA GLU A 122 -18.62 3.07 10.25
C GLU A 122 -17.11 2.87 10.14
N ILE A 123 -16.68 1.99 9.22
CA ILE A 123 -15.26 1.76 8.95
C ILE A 123 -14.59 3.01 8.36
N ALA A 124 -15.25 3.75 7.47
CA ALA A 124 -14.73 5.00 6.93
C ALA A 124 -14.48 6.06 8.01
N GLU A 125 -15.44 6.21 8.93
CA GLU A 125 -15.32 7.15 10.05
C GLU A 125 -14.19 6.73 11.01
N GLN A 126 -14.14 5.47 11.41
CA GLN A 126 -13.14 4.92 12.32
C GLN A 126 -11.73 4.90 11.70
N GLY A 127 -11.63 4.66 10.38
CA GLY A 127 -10.38 4.61 9.64
C GLY A 127 -9.93 5.97 9.11
N HIS A 128 -10.70 7.04 9.32
CA HIS A 128 -10.47 8.35 8.70
C HIS A 128 -10.27 8.22 7.18
N CYS A 129 -11.17 7.51 6.52
CA CYS A 129 -11.01 7.07 5.14
C CYS A 129 -12.03 7.74 4.21
N SER A 130 -11.54 8.38 3.15
CA SER A 130 -12.37 8.99 2.11
C SER A 130 -12.57 8.12 0.87
N ALA A 131 -11.96 6.93 0.84
CA ALA A 131 -12.00 6.00 -0.29
C ALA A 131 -12.75 4.71 0.08
N TYR A 132 -13.97 4.54 -0.44
CA TYR A 132 -14.84 3.41 -0.09
C TYR A 132 -14.22 2.04 -0.35
N GLN A 133 -13.39 1.89 -1.39
CA GLN A 133 -12.73 0.62 -1.71
C GLN A 133 -11.80 0.16 -0.58
N MET A 134 -11.17 1.10 0.11
CA MET A 134 -10.20 0.80 1.17
C MET A 134 -10.90 0.30 2.44
N THR A 135 -12.12 0.73 2.69
CA THR A 135 -12.89 0.32 3.86
C THR A 135 -13.17 -1.19 3.89
N SER A 136 -13.37 -1.81 2.72
CA SER A 136 -13.55 -3.27 2.63
C SER A 136 -12.29 -4.04 2.98
N VAL A 137 -11.12 -3.53 2.61
CA VAL A 137 -9.83 -4.10 3.02
C VAL A 137 -9.64 -3.94 4.53
N MET A 138 -9.90 -2.74 5.07
CA MET A 138 -9.83 -2.46 6.51
C MET A 138 -10.72 -3.43 7.30
N HIS A 139 -11.94 -3.64 6.83
CA HIS A 139 -12.85 -4.60 7.45
C HIS A 139 -12.33 -6.03 7.37
N GLY A 140 -11.81 -6.43 6.22
CA GLY A 140 -11.31 -7.79 6.00
C GLY A 140 -10.11 -8.15 6.86
N ILE A 141 -9.23 -7.19 7.16
CA ILE A 141 -8.01 -7.48 7.91
C ILE A 141 -8.16 -7.38 9.43
N LYS A 142 -9.23 -6.79 9.95
CA LYS A 142 -9.35 -6.44 11.38
C LYS A 142 -9.33 -7.65 12.33
N ASP A 143 -9.82 -8.80 11.87
CA ASP A 143 -9.98 -10.01 12.68
C ASP A 143 -8.90 -11.07 12.38
N ILE A 144 -7.89 -10.76 11.56
CA ILE A 144 -6.79 -11.67 11.27
C ILE A 144 -5.85 -11.73 12.48
N ASP A 145 -5.63 -12.93 13.01
CA ASP A 145 -4.60 -13.12 14.03
C ASP A 145 -3.23 -13.32 13.38
N GLY A 146 -2.46 -12.25 13.30
CA GLY A 146 -1.16 -12.24 12.65
C GLY A 146 -0.49 -10.87 12.65
N CYS A 147 0.77 -10.85 12.22
CA CYS A 147 1.45 -9.62 11.80
C CYS A 147 1.10 -9.37 10.32
N ILE A 148 0.22 -8.43 10.07
CA ILE A 148 -0.35 -8.20 8.74
C ILE A 148 0.55 -7.27 7.95
N VAL A 149 1.00 -7.71 6.78
CA VAL A 149 1.85 -6.93 5.88
C VAL A 149 1.14 -6.71 4.55
N MET A 150 1.07 -5.45 4.14
CA MET A 150 0.47 -5.05 2.86
C MET A 150 1.49 -4.30 2.01
N ALA A 151 1.37 -4.43 0.70
CA ALA A 151 2.08 -3.62 -0.29
C ALA A 151 1.09 -2.62 -0.89
N ASN A 152 0.85 -1.51 -0.20
CA ASN A 152 -0.17 -0.54 -0.59
C ASN A 152 0.20 0.20 -1.90
N CYS A 153 1.43 0.69 -2.02
CA CYS A 153 2.00 1.27 -3.24
C CYS A 153 3.51 1.46 -3.10
N GLU A 154 4.19 1.73 -4.23
CA GLU A 154 5.57 2.20 -4.24
C GLU A 154 5.69 3.62 -3.67
N PRO A 155 6.89 4.10 -3.34
CA PRO A 155 7.13 5.53 -3.12
C PRO A 155 6.72 6.32 -4.37
N GLN A 156 5.73 7.20 -4.25
CA GLN A 156 5.13 7.86 -5.41
C GLN A 156 5.87 9.15 -5.75
N ILE A 157 6.34 9.27 -6.98
CA ILE A 157 6.91 10.49 -7.55
C ILE A 157 6.09 10.86 -8.78
N GLY A 158 5.59 12.08 -8.79
CA GLY A 158 4.78 12.61 -9.88
C GLY A 158 5.11 14.07 -10.19
N LYS A 159 4.70 14.54 -11.36
CA LYS A 159 4.73 15.96 -11.70
C LYS A 159 3.48 16.66 -11.18
N ASN A 160 3.68 17.76 -10.46
CA ASN A 160 2.59 18.67 -10.12
C ASN A 160 2.18 19.55 -11.31
N TYR A 161 1.16 20.40 -11.11
CA TYR A 161 0.65 21.32 -12.15
C TYR A 161 1.71 22.30 -12.69
N ASP A 162 2.75 22.62 -11.89
CA ASP A 162 3.86 23.50 -12.29
C ASP A 162 4.97 22.72 -13.02
N GLY A 163 4.80 21.43 -13.26
CA GLY A 163 5.78 20.55 -13.89
C GLY A 163 6.97 20.18 -13.00
N LYS A 164 6.89 20.42 -11.69
CA LYS A 164 7.93 20.05 -10.71
C LYS A 164 7.74 18.62 -10.27
N TRP A 165 8.82 17.89 -10.08
CA TRP A 165 8.82 16.56 -9.54
C TRP A 165 8.61 16.60 -8.02
N MET A 166 7.57 15.95 -7.58
CA MET A 166 7.14 15.89 -6.19
C MET A 166 7.09 14.44 -5.73
N TRP A 167 7.51 14.19 -4.51
CA TRP A 167 7.10 13.02 -3.77
C TRP A 167 5.69 13.24 -3.26
N ASP A 168 4.85 12.27 -3.51
CA ASP A 168 3.43 12.34 -3.23
C ASP A 168 3.04 11.29 -2.20
N GLU A 169 2.33 11.73 -1.17
CA GLU A 169 1.82 10.86 -0.12
C GLU A 169 0.30 11.00 -0.05
N PRO A 170 -0.41 10.10 -0.74
CA PRO A 170 -1.85 10.19 -0.84
C PRO A 170 -2.55 9.81 0.48
N GLU A 171 -3.69 10.40 0.75
CA GLU A 171 -4.56 10.14 1.89
C GLU A 171 -4.81 8.64 2.13
N ARG A 172 -4.95 7.85 1.08
CA ARG A 172 -5.17 6.40 1.17
C ARG A 172 -4.11 5.67 2.01
N THR A 173 -2.89 6.15 2.02
CA THR A 173 -1.81 5.57 2.84
C THR A 173 -2.03 5.87 4.31
N ASN A 174 -2.40 7.12 4.60
CA ASN A 174 -2.63 7.57 5.96
C ASN A 174 -3.79 6.83 6.61
N CYS A 175 -4.89 6.61 5.89
CA CYS A 175 -6.05 5.90 6.45
C CYS A 175 -5.74 4.45 6.82
N TYR A 176 -4.90 3.73 6.07
CA TYR A 176 -4.47 2.39 6.49
C TYR A 176 -3.59 2.43 7.74
N ARG A 177 -2.65 3.38 7.86
CA ARG A 177 -1.84 3.53 9.06
C ARG A 177 -2.70 3.85 10.28
N HIS A 178 -3.65 4.77 10.12
CA HIS A 178 -4.60 5.10 11.17
C HIS A 178 -5.43 3.86 11.57
N TRP A 179 -5.90 3.07 10.58
CA TRP A 179 -6.64 1.85 10.84
C TRP A 179 -5.85 0.81 11.63
N TYR A 180 -4.57 0.58 11.29
CA TYR A 180 -3.72 -0.35 12.03
C TYR A 180 -3.58 0.06 13.49
N GLN A 181 -3.43 1.34 13.76
CA GLN A 181 -3.36 1.88 15.11
C GLN A 181 -4.70 1.75 15.85
N TYR A 182 -5.79 2.15 15.19
CA TYR A 182 -7.15 2.12 15.75
C TYR A 182 -7.60 0.69 16.10
N ALA A 183 -7.40 -0.25 15.19
CA ALA A 183 -7.80 -1.65 15.36
C ALA A 183 -6.78 -2.49 16.13
N GLY A 184 -5.63 -1.92 16.52
CA GLY A 184 -4.57 -2.64 17.25
C GLY A 184 -3.92 -3.75 16.43
N ILE A 185 -3.85 -3.57 15.09
CA ILE A 185 -3.26 -4.55 14.17
C ILE A 185 -1.74 -4.47 14.25
N GLU A 186 -1.08 -5.61 14.53
CA GLU A 186 0.36 -5.72 14.37
C GLU A 186 0.71 -5.86 12.89
N GLY A 187 1.73 -5.13 12.41
CA GLY A 187 2.18 -5.19 11.02
C GLY A 187 2.37 -3.83 10.37
N THR A 188 2.43 -3.81 9.05
CA THR A 188 2.57 -2.59 8.25
C THR A 188 1.73 -2.63 6.97
N PRO A 189 1.03 -1.53 6.62
CA PRO A 189 0.35 -1.42 5.33
C PRO A 189 1.30 -1.07 4.18
N ASP A 190 2.55 -0.68 4.45
CA ASP A 190 3.44 -0.01 3.51
C ASP A 190 4.77 -0.73 3.30
N PHE A 191 4.74 -2.03 3.04
CA PHE A 191 5.96 -2.84 2.87
C PHE A 191 6.97 -2.22 1.89
N THR A 192 6.54 -1.73 0.76
CA THR A 192 7.40 -1.19 -0.31
C THR A 192 8.17 0.07 0.06
N ARG A 193 7.87 0.64 1.22
CA ARG A 193 8.50 1.83 1.81
C ARG A 193 8.50 1.78 3.34
N TYR A 194 8.65 0.59 3.89
CA TYR A 194 8.64 0.35 5.32
C TYR A 194 9.80 1.05 6.03
N THR A 195 10.98 1.13 5.41
CA THR A 195 12.15 1.82 5.95
C THR A 195 12.51 3.06 5.14
N PRO A 196 13.15 4.08 5.75
CA PRO A 196 13.65 5.24 5.02
C PRO A 196 14.68 4.85 3.95
N GLU A 197 15.50 3.82 4.21
CA GLU A 197 16.48 3.30 3.26
C GLU A 197 15.83 2.73 2.00
N GLN A 198 14.68 2.02 2.13
CA GLN A 198 13.90 1.59 0.98
C GLN A 198 13.43 2.79 0.14
N THR A 199 12.87 3.80 0.80
CA THR A 199 12.40 5.01 0.10
C THR A 199 13.53 5.70 -0.63
N VAL A 200 14.68 5.93 0.03
CA VAL A 200 15.85 6.55 -0.61
C VAL A 200 16.38 5.72 -1.77
N SER A 201 16.51 4.41 -1.59
CA SER A 201 17.00 3.52 -2.64
C SER A 201 16.07 3.51 -3.85
N PHE A 202 14.74 3.48 -3.63
CA PHE A 202 13.76 3.61 -4.70
C PHE A 202 13.91 4.94 -5.47
N LEU A 203 13.99 6.05 -4.75
CA LEU A 203 14.17 7.38 -5.35
C LEU A 203 15.48 7.50 -6.13
N GLN A 204 16.48 6.71 -5.79
CA GLN A 204 17.78 6.68 -6.45
C GLN A 204 17.89 5.64 -7.59
N GLU A 205 16.86 4.85 -7.82
CA GLU A 205 16.84 3.88 -8.93
C GLU A 205 17.07 4.57 -10.28
N PRO A 206 17.82 3.94 -11.19
CA PRO A 206 18.14 4.53 -12.50
C PRO A 206 16.90 4.98 -13.29
N LEU A 207 15.83 4.19 -13.28
CA LEU A 207 14.57 4.53 -13.96
C LEU A 207 13.87 5.74 -13.33
N VAL A 208 13.90 5.88 -11.99
CA VAL A 208 13.35 7.06 -11.31
C VAL A 208 14.19 8.30 -11.62
N LYS A 209 15.51 8.17 -11.67
CA LYS A 209 16.39 9.28 -12.09
C LYS A 209 16.13 9.71 -13.53
N GLN A 210 15.97 8.77 -14.46
CA GLN A 210 15.60 9.07 -15.85
C GLN A 210 14.24 9.77 -15.92
N LEU A 211 13.27 9.33 -15.10
CA LEU A 211 11.95 9.96 -14.99
C LEU A 211 12.09 11.42 -14.55
N VAL A 212 12.79 11.67 -13.44
CA VAL A 212 12.96 13.01 -12.85
C VAL A 212 13.77 13.93 -13.76
N ASN A 213 14.71 13.39 -14.53
CA ASN A 213 15.49 14.13 -15.54
C ASN A 213 14.71 14.40 -16.83
N ASN A 214 13.45 13.96 -16.92
CA ASN A 214 12.61 14.06 -18.13
C ASN A 214 13.15 13.30 -19.35
N GLU A 215 13.84 12.19 -19.12
CA GLU A 215 14.34 11.29 -20.15
C GLU A 215 13.26 10.25 -20.57
N LEU A 216 12.15 10.17 -19.82
CA LEU A 216 11.02 9.31 -20.08
C LEU A 216 9.76 10.15 -20.38
N GLU A 217 8.92 9.67 -21.30
CA GLU A 217 7.66 10.33 -21.69
C GLU A 217 6.49 10.10 -20.71
N VAL A 218 6.79 9.80 -19.44
CA VAL A 218 5.81 9.56 -18.41
C VAL A 218 6.00 10.52 -17.25
N THR A 219 4.95 10.76 -16.47
CA THR A 219 4.92 11.80 -15.44
C THR A 219 4.76 11.25 -14.01
N HIS A 220 4.81 9.94 -13.84
CA HIS A 220 4.59 9.31 -12.54
C HIS A 220 5.26 7.93 -12.44
N THR A 221 5.78 7.59 -11.25
CA THR A 221 6.43 6.29 -10.97
C THR A 221 5.51 5.09 -11.19
N GLU A 222 4.22 5.23 -10.97
CA GLU A 222 3.23 4.17 -11.25
C GLU A 222 3.36 3.58 -12.65
N LYS A 223 3.78 4.39 -13.63
CA LYS A 223 3.92 3.96 -15.03
C LYS A 223 5.19 3.17 -15.31
N ILE A 224 6.17 3.24 -14.42
CA ILE A 224 7.48 2.58 -14.59
C ILE A 224 7.75 1.49 -13.54
N LYS A 225 6.97 1.41 -12.48
CA LYS A 225 7.22 0.47 -11.38
C LYS A 225 7.31 -0.99 -11.83
N HIS A 226 6.51 -1.40 -12.83
CA HIS A 226 6.57 -2.75 -13.37
C HIS A 226 7.93 -3.05 -14.02
N LEU A 227 8.55 -2.07 -14.67
CA LEU A 227 9.89 -2.21 -15.24
C LEU A 227 10.95 -2.35 -14.15
N MET A 228 10.74 -1.67 -13.01
CA MET A 228 11.63 -1.76 -11.86
C MET A 228 11.55 -3.14 -11.20
N TYR A 229 10.34 -3.63 -10.95
CA TYR A 229 10.13 -4.94 -10.34
C TYR A 229 10.60 -6.09 -11.24
N ASN A 230 10.41 -5.96 -12.56
CA ASN A 230 10.86 -6.96 -13.53
C ASN A 230 12.38 -7.06 -13.69
N GLN A 231 13.16 -6.14 -13.11
CA GLN A 231 14.62 -6.32 -13.02
C GLN A 231 14.99 -7.45 -12.04
N TYR A 232 14.09 -7.80 -11.13
CA TYR A 232 14.33 -8.76 -10.05
C TYR A 232 13.47 -10.01 -10.16
N PHE A 233 12.22 -9.85 -10.56
CA PHE A 233 11.25 -10.93 -10.65
C PHE A 233 10.46 -10.82 -11.96
N ASP A 234 10.31 -11.94 -12.66
CA ASP A 234 9.52 -12.00 -13.88
C ASP A 234 8.02 -11.87 -13.56
N GLN A 235 7.53 -10.65 -13.63
CA GLN A 235 6.13 -10.31 -13.36
C GLN A 235 5.43 -9.86 -14.64
N THR A 236 4.26 -10.41 -14.90
CA THR A 236 3.44 -9.99 -16.03
C THR A 236 2.54 -8.81 -15.64
N PRO A 237 2.70 -7.64 -16.26
CA PRO A 237 1.78 -6.53 -16.05
C PRO A 237 0.35 -6.93 -16.39
N ARG A 238 -0.60 -6.56 -15.53
CA ARG A 238 -2.02 -6.88 -15.72
C ARG A 238 -2.87 -5.66 -15.42
N THR A 239 -3.93 -5.53 -16.18
CA THR A 239 -4.98 -4.55 -15.85
C THR A 239 -5.75 -5.08 -14.65
N LYS A 240 -5.79 -4.31 -13.59
CA LYS A 240 -6.44 -4.68 -12.35
C LYS A 240 -7.73 -3.89 -12.15
N TYR A 241 -8.78 -4.59 -11.76
CA TYR A 241 -10.05 -4.03 -11.33
C TYR A 241 -10.35 -4.50 -9.91
N THR A 242 -10.86 -3.61 -9.08
CA THR A 242 -11.10 -3.92 -7.66
C THR A 242 -12.40 -4.69 -7.43
N GLY A 243 -13.28 -4.71 -8.42
CA GLY A 243 -14.65 -5.22 -8.32
C GLY A 243 -15.68 -4.14 -7.96
N TRP A 244 -15.23 -3.04 -7.39
CA TRP A 244 -16.09 -1.90 -7.05
C TRP A 244 -16.67 -1.22 -8.29
N GLU A 245 -15.95 -1.21 -9.39
CA GLU A 245 -16.37 -0.66 -10.69
C GLU A 245 -17.65 -1.29 -11.23
N TYR A 246 -17.95 -2.51 -10.80
CA TYR A 246 -19.21 -3.16 -11.13
C TYR A 246 -20.33 -2.73 -10.17
N LEU A 247 -20.02 -2.65 -8.88
CA LEU A 247 -20.97 -2.22 -7.85
C LEU A 247 -21.42 -0.77 -8.06
N GLU A 248 -20.52 0.11 -8.50
CA GLU A 248 -20.77 1.53 -8.80
C GLU A 248 -21.88 1.74 -9.84
N ARG A 249 -22.19 0.75 -10.66
CA ARG A 249 -23.27 0.81 -11.66
C ARG A 249 -24.66 0.63 -11.08
N TYR A 250 -24.77 0.23 -9.82
CA TYR A 250 -26.05 -0.01 -9.18
C TYR A 250 -26.59 1.27 -8.50
N PRO A 251 -27.91 1.54 -8.59
CA PRO A 251 -28.51 2.75 -8.02
C PRO A 251 -28.21 2.97 -6.53
N MET A 252 -28.09 1.90 -5.76
CA MET A 252 -27.72 1.96 -4.33
C MET A 252 -26.39 2.64 -4.09
N PHE A 253 -25.49 2.63 -5.08
CA PHE A 253 -24.17 3.22 -4.96
C PHE A 253 -24.17 4.76 -5.01
N ASN A 254 -25.25 5.38 -5.49
CA ASN A 254 -25.37 6.84 -5.46
C ASN A 254 -25.34 7.39 -4.02
N GLU A 255 -25.95 6.68 -3.08
CA GLU A 255 -25.91 7.05 -1.66
C GLU A 255 -24.49 6.93 -1.09
N VAL A 256 -23.78 5.84 -1.43
CA VAL A 256 -22.38 5.65 -1.05
C VAL A 256 -21.51 6.81 -1.55
N ASN A 257 -21.63 7.15 -2.82
CA ASN A 257 -20.87 8.28 -3.41
C ASN A 257 -21.16 9.61 -2.70
N ASN A 258 -22.44 9.89 -2.43
CA ASN A 258 -22.83 11.13 -1.74
C ASN A 258 -22.22 11.20 -0.33
N ARG A 259 -22.30 10.10 0.42
CA ARG A 259 -21.75 10.05 1.77
C ARG A 259 -20.22 10.14 1.77
N PHE A 260 -19.54 9.48 0.82
CA PHE A 260 -18.09 9.56 0.68
C PHE A 260 -17.60 10.93 0.18
N ASN A 261 -18.43 11.74 -0.47
CA ASN A 261 -18.09 13.14 -0.73
C ASN A 261 -17.95 13.95 0.57
N GLU A 262 -18.77 13.66 1.60
CA GLU A 262 -18.61 14.26 2.93
C GLU A 262 -17.29 13.82 3.58
N PHE A 263 -16.94 12.52 3.50
CA PHE A 263 -15.67 12.00 4.00
C PHE A 263 -14.46 12.59 3.25
N ARG A 264 -14.55 12.79 1.93
CA ARG A 264 -13.50 13.49 1.16
C ARG A 264 -13.29 14.90 1.66
N GLY A 265 -14.35 15.63 1.99
CA GLY A 265 -14.23 16.96 2.60
C GLY A 265 -13.60 16.94 4.01
N LYS A 266 -13.73 15.81 4.72
CA LYS A 266 -13.28 15.69 6.11
C LYS A 266 -11.86 15.09 6.24
N TYR A 267 -11.50 14.15 5.38
CA TYR A 267 -10.29 13.32 5.52
C TYR A 267 -9.33 13.42 4.33
N ASN A 268 -9.67 14.18 3.29
CA ASN A 268 -8.81 14.30 2.13
C ASN A 268 -7.59 15.16 2.47
N GLY A 269 -6.41 14.62 2.26
CA GLY A 269 -5.14 15.31 2.43
C GLY A 269 -4.06 14.61 1.63
N ASP A 270 -3.66 15.22 0.50
CA ASP A 270 -2.47 14.81 -0.22
C ASP A 270 -1.31 15.68 0.26
N PHE A 271 -0.23 15.04 0.67
CA PHE A 271 0.98 15.73 1.07
C PHE A 271 2.02 15.61 -0.03
N GLN A 272 2.61 16.73 -0.41
CA GLN A 272 3.63 16.76 -1.46
C GLN A 272 4.89 17.47 -0.99
N LEU A 273 6.04 16.86 -1.25
CA LEU A 273 7.36 17.48 -1.07
C LEU A 273 8.16 17.43 -2.38
N PRO A 274 8.95 18.46 -2.70
CA PRO A 274 9.88 18.37 -3.82
C PRO A 274 10.81 17.16 -3.68
N TYR A 275 11.03 16.45 -4.78
CA TYR A 275 11.83 15.22 -4.84
C TYR A 275 13.19 15.34 -4.14
N ASN A 276 13.93 16.41 -4.41
CA ASN A 276 15.24 16.67 -3.80
C ASN A 276 15.15 16.94 -2.30
N VAL A 277 14.09 17.61 -1.84
CA VAL A 277 13.88 17.89 -0.41
C VAL A 277 13.68 16.59 0.36
N VAL A 278 12.94 15.63 -0.20
CA VAL A 278 12.77 14.31 0.44
C VAL A 278 14.11 13.59 0.57
N LEU A 279 14.93 13.60 -0.48
CA LEU A 279 16.27 13.00 -0.42
C LEU A 279 17.16 13.65 0.65
N ASP A 280 17.09 14.97 0.79
CA ASP A 280 17.86 15.70 1.80
C ASP A 280 17.36 15.37 3.23
N LEU A 281 16.04 15.27 3.43
CA LEU A 281 15.45 14.93 4.72
C LEU A 281 15.77 13.51 5.16
N LEU A 282 15.81 12.57 4.21
CA LEU A 282 16.08 11.15 4.46
C LEU A 282 17.59 10.82 4.45
N ALA A 283 18.47 11.76 4.08
CA ALA A 283 19.90 11.52 4.07
C ALA A 283 20.42 11.08 5.45
N VAL A 284 21.40 10.19 5.45
CA VAL A 284 22.13 9.80 6.68
C VAL A 284 22.77 11.04 7.28
N LYS A 285 22.52 11.29 8.55
CA LYS A 285 23.08 12.41 9.31
C LYS A 285 24.35 12.02 10.05
#